data_462de887985048247e05435d20713579
#
_entry.id   462de887985048247e05435d20713579
#
_cell.length_a   1.000
_cell.length_b   1.000
_cell.length_c   1.000
_cell.angle_alpha   90.00
_cell.angle_beta   90.00
_cell.angle_gamma   90.00
#
_symmetry.space_group_name_H-M   'P 1'
#
loop_
_entity.id
_entity.type
_entity.pdbx_description
1 polymer ?
#
loop_
_entity_poly.entity_id
_entity_poly.type
_entity_poly.pdbx_seq_one_letter_code
_entity_poly.pdbx_strand_id
1 'polypeptide(L)'
;LSANTLSNYRRDVERYCDWLEAAGLDDIRDITTAHVESYVKDLRRGIDGQQALSASSAGRALIVARGLHKFALMEGEVAADVAADVSPPAMGRHLPDTLSINEVGLLIDAIPHSDIATPVDLRDRALVELLYGTGARISEAIGLAVDDVSEMPEVLRITGKGSKQRIVPFGSMAQQAVREYLVRARPALSKGKSHALFLNQRGGPLSRQSAWAVLKKTVERAGLDKDISPHTLRHSFATHLLEGGADVRVVQELLGHSSVTTTQIYTHITADSLREVWRGAHPRA
;
A
#
# COMPACT_ATOMS: atom_id res chain seq x y z
N LEU A 1 -12.23 -13.51 0.60
CA LEU A 1 -11.78 -12.22 1.15
C LEU A 1 -10.50 -12.42 1.97
N SER A 2 -9.58 -11.43 1.99
CA SER A 2 -8.38 -11.49 2.84
C SER A 2 -8.76 -11.30 4.32
N ALA A 3 -7.94 -11.85 5.25
CA ALA A 3 -8.14 -11.66 6.69
C ALA A 3 -8.24 -10.18 7.08
N ASN A 4 -7.41 -9.32 6.49
CA ASN A 4 -7.45 -7.87 6.71
C ASN A 4 -8.76 -7.23 6.21
N THR A 5 -9.29 -7.71 5.07
CA THR A 5 -10.58 -7.23 4.55
C THR A 5 -11.73 -7.60 5.48
N LEU A 6 -11.73 -8.85 5.96
CA LEU A 6 -12.73 -9.32 6.92
C LEU A 6 -12.66 -8.55 8.24
N SER A 7 -11.47 -8.32 8.78
CA SER A 7 -11.27 -7.54 10.00
C SER A 7 -11.77 -6.08 9.86
N ASN A 8 -11.49 -5.46 8.72
CA ASN A 8 -11.97 -4.09 8.45
C ASN A 8 -13.50 -4.04 8.31
N TYR A 9 -14.09 -5.00 7.60
CA TYR A 9 -15.54 -5.09 7.45
C TYR A 9 -16.24 -5.34 8.79
N ARG A 10 -15.70 -6.26 9.60
CA ARG A 10 -16.22 -6.52 10.95
C ARG A 10 -16.24 -5.24 11.78
N ARG A 11 -15.13 -4.50 11.82
CA ARG A 11 -15.05 -3.22 12.56
C ARG A 11 -16.04 -2.19 12.05
N ASP A 12 -16.27 -2.12 10.74
CA ASP A 12 -17.22 -1.17 10.17
C ASP A 12 -18.67 -1.60 10.43
N VAL A 13 -18.98 -2.91 10.48
CA VAL A 13 -20.29 -3.45 10.92
C VAL A 13 -20.52 -3.15 12.40
N GLU A 14 -19.56 -3.49 13.27
CA GLU A 14 -19.63 -3.22 14.72
C GLU A 14 -19.89 -1.74 14.97
N ARG A 15 -19.14 -0.85 14.32
CA ARG A 15 -19.36 0.61 14.42
C ARG A 15 -20.76 1.04 13.99
N TYR A 16 -21.33 0.41 12.96
CA TYR A 16 -22.67 0.73 12.52
C TYR A 16 -23.71 0.25 13.52
N CYS A 17 -23.58 -0.95 14.07
CA CYS A 17 -24.43 -1.47 15.12
C CYS A 17 -24.37 -0.59 16.39
N ASP A 18 -23.18 -0.23 16.86
CA ASP A 18 -22.98 0.66 18.01
C ASP A 18 -23.69 2.01 17.81
N TRP A 19 -23.63 2.56 16.58
CA TRP A 19 -24.31 3.81 16.24
C TRP A 19 -25.84 3.65 16.26
N LEU A 20 -26.37 2.54 15.73
CA LEU A 20 -27.81 2.25 15.75
C LEU A 20 -28.33 2.09 17.18
N GLU A 21 -27.62 1.33 18.02
CA GLU A 21 -27.96 1.16 19.44
C GLU A 21 -27.97 2.52 20.17
N ALA A 22 -26.96 3.35 19.95
CA ALA A 22 -26.90 4.70 20.52
C ALA A 22 -28.06 5.61 20.05
N ALA A 23 -28.57 5.38 18.84
CA ALA A 23 -29.72 6.07 18.29
C ALA A 23 -31.08 5.47 18.74
N GLY A 24 -31.08 4.37 19.53
CA GLY A 24 -32.28 3.68 19.97
C GLY A 24 -32.97 2.88 18.86
N LEU A 25 -32.22 2.41 17.87
CA LEU A 25 -32.70 1.65 16.72
C LEU A 25 -32.30 0.18 16.87
N ASP A 26 -33.11 -0.59 17.57
CA ASP A 26 -32.84 -1.99 17.92
C ASP A 26 -33.34 -2.97 16.85
N ASP A 27 -34.18 -2.53 15.90
CA ASP A 27 -34.72 -3.37 14.83
C ASP A 27 -34.35 -2.79 13.46
N ILE A 28 -33.81 -3.64 12.61
CA ILE A 28 -33.41 -3.26 11.24
C ILE A 28 -34.60 -2.73 10.41
N ARG A 29 -35.83 -3.13 10.75
CA ARG A 29 -37.06 -2.70 10.09
C ARG A 29 -37.43 -1.25 10.39
N ASP A 30 -36.93 -0.68 11.49
CA ASP A 30 -37.20 0.70 11.91
C ASP A 30 -36.17 1.68 11.31
N ILE A 31 -35.12 1.16 10.65
CA ILE A 31 -34.09 1.99 10.05
C ILE A 31 -34.62 2.61 8.75
N THR A 32 -34.41 3.91 8.62
CA THR A 32 -34.79 4.69 7.44
C THR A 32 -33.57 5.19 6.67
N THR A 33 -33.75 5.64 5.43
CA THR A 33 -32.72 6.30 4.64
C THR A 33 -32.09 7.49 5.39
N ALA A 34 -32.91 8.28 6.09
CA ALA A 34 -32.46 9.41 6.88
C ALA A 34 -31.52 8.99 8.02
N HIS A 35 -31.75 7.83 8.64
CA HIS A 35 -30.86 7.30 9.67
C HIS A 35 -29.49 6.94 9.07
N VAL A 36 -29.44 6.29 7.90
CA VAL A 36 -28.17 5.95 7.23
C VAL A 36 -27.42 7.21 6.78
N GLU A 37 -28.14 8.24 6.31
CA GLU A 37 -27.53 9.54 5.99
C GLU A 37 -26.93 10.23 7.23
N SER A 38 -27.65 10.17 8.36
CA SER A 38 -27.18 10.73 9.64
C SER A 38 -25.93 10.01 10.13
N TYR A 39 -25.90 8.68 10.03
CA TYR A 39 -24.70 7.89 10.32
C TYR A 39 -23.49 8.38 9.53
N VAL A 40 -23.63 8.57 8.23
CA VAL A 40 -22.52 9.06 7.36
C VAL A 40 -22.07 10.46 7.76
N LYS A 41 -23.02 11.36 8.11
CA LYS A 41 -22.71 12.72 8.59
C LYS A 41 -21.96 12.69 9.90
N ASP A 42 -22.38 11.84 10.85
CA ASP A 42 -21.77 11.70 12.16
C ASP A 42 -20.36 11.13 12.07
N LEU A 43 -20.13 10.13 11.21
CA LEU A 43 -18.79 9.63 10.91
C LEU A 43 -17.83 10.74 10.44
N ARG A 44 -18.35 11.71 9.69
CA ARG A 44 -17.57 12.85 9.17
C ARG A 44 -17.34 13.97 10.19
N ARG A 45 -18.23 14.08 11.18
CA ARG A 45 -18.12 15.07 12.27
C ARG A 45 -17.30 14.56 13.45
N GLY A 46 -17.23 13.26 13.64
CA GLY A 46 -16.81 12.59 14.86
C GLY A 46 -17.99 12.33 15.79
N ILE A 47 -18.04 11.15 16.39
CA ILE A 47 -19.10 10.70 17.32
C ILE A 47 -18.48 10.64 18.71
N ASP A 48 -19.12 11.26 19.69
CA ASP A 48 -18.86 11.13 21.15
C ASP A 48 -17.40 10.80 21.53
N GLY A 49 -16.49 11.75 21.28
CA GLY A 49 -15.06 11.60 21.59
C GLY A 49 -14.25 10.76 20.58
N GLN A 50 -14.89 10.20 19.56
CA GLN A 50 -14.18 9.55 18.44
C GLN A 50 -13.76 10.56 17.38
N GLN A 51 -12.56 10.39 16.86
CA GLN A 51 -12.03 11.24 15.80
C GLN A 51 -12.85 11.11 14.51
N ALA A 52 -13.14 12.23 13.85
CA ALA A 52 -13.80 12.28 12.54
C ALA A 52 -13.09 11.39 11.51
N LEU A 53 -13.86 10.59 10.78
CA LEU A 53 -13.31 9.77 9.71
C LEU A 53 -13.03 10.59 8.44
N SER A 54 -12.00 10.19 7.69
CA SER A 54 -11.79 10.70 6.33
C SER A 54 -12.98 10.36 5.42
N ALA A 55 -13.18 11.11 4.33
CA ALA A 55 -14.25 10.83 3.36
C ALA A 55 -14.16 9.40 2.80
N SER A 56 -12.95 8.92 2.52
CA SER A 56 -12.69 7.55 2.06
C SER A 56 -13.08 6.49 3.10
N SER A 57 -12.76 6.71 4.39
CA SER A 57 -13.12 5.78 5.47
C SER A 57 -14.61 5.76 5.73
N ALA A 58 -15.28 6.93 5.73
CA ALA A 58 -16.72 7.01 5.87
C ALA A 58 -17.45 6.41 4.66
N GLY A 59 -16.93 6.60 3.44
CA GLY A 59 -17.44 5.95 2.23
C GLY A 59 -17.35 4.42 2.31
N ARG A 60 -16.24 3.88 2.84
CA ARG A 60 -16.12 2.43 3.06
C ARG A 60 -17.13 1.94 4.11
N ALA A 61 -17.31 2.66 5.21
CA ALA A 61 -18.30 2.30 6.24
C ALA A 61 -19.73 2.29 5.67
N LEU A 62 -20.05 3.24 4.78
CA LEU A 62 -21.33 3.23 4.06
C LEU A 62 -21.49 2.01 3.14
N ILE A 63 -20.43 1.59 2.42
CA ILE A 63 -20.47 0.37 1.60
C ILE A 63 -20.80 -0.85 2.46
N VAL A 64 -20.27 -0.92 3.68
CA VAL A 64 -20.57 -2.01 4.62
C VAL A 64 -22.00 -1.95 5.10
N ALA A 65 -22.51 -0.78 5.49
CA ALA A 65 -23.91 -0.59 5.87
C ALA A 65 -24.88 -0.98 4.72
N ARG A 66 -24.60 -0.55 3.49
CA ARG A 66 -25.35 -0.99 2.29
C ARG A 66 -25.33 -2.50 2.10
N GLY A 67 -24.18 -3.15 2.33
CA GLY A 67 -24.06 -4.60 2.27
C GLY A 67 -24.99 -5.29 3.28
N LEU A 68 -25.08 -4.76 4.49
CA LEU A 68 -25.97 -5.27 5.54
C LEU A 68 -27.45 -5.12 5.15
N HIS A 69 -27.89 -3.92 4.74
CA HIS A 69 -29.28 -3.69 4.34
C HIS A 69 -29.68 -4.49 3.10
N LYS A 70 -28.80 -4.60 2.12
CA LYS A 70 -29.02 -5.46 0.96
C LYS A 70 -29.16 -6.94 1.34
N PHE A 71 -28.35 -7.40 2.28
CA PHE A 71 -28.45 -8.77 2.80
C PHE A 71 -29.78 -8.98 3.52
N ALA A 72 -30.21 -8.06 4.40
CA ALA A 72 -31.49 -8.13 5.08
C ALA A 72 -32.69 -8.15 4.11
N LEU A 73 -32.61 -7.38 3.01
CA LEU A 73 -33.61 -7.43 1.94
C LEU A 73 -33.64 -8.81 1.25
N MET A 74 -32.47 -9.39 0.96
CA MET A 74 -32.38 -10.71 0.31
C MET A 74 -32.91 -11.84 1.21
N GLU A 75 -32.72 -11.74 2.52
CA GLU A 75 -33.23 -12.69 3.50
C GLU A 75 -34.73 -12.46 3.85
N GLY A 76 -35.34 -11.41 3.30
CA GLY A 76 -36.74 -11.07 3.54
C GLY A 76 -37.02 -10.43 4.90
N GLU A 77 -36.00 -9.98 5.62
CA GLU A 77 -36.13 -9.33 6.93
C GLU A 77 -36.68 -7.90 6.82
N VAL A 78 -36.46 -7.24 5.68
CA VAL A 78 -36.95 -5.90 5.36
C VAL A 78 -37.60 -5.86 3.98
N ALA A 79 -38.54 -4.92 3.78
CA ALA A 79 -39.28 -4.78 2.53
C ALA A 79 -38.51 -3.95 1.45
N ALA A 80 -37.53 -3.15 1.88
CA ALA A 80 -36.74 -2.28 1.00
C ALA A 80 -35.31 -2.08 1.50
N ASP A 81 -34.37 -1.82 0.59
CA ASP A 81 -33.00 -1.43 0.92
C ASP A 81 -32.92 0.09 1.12
N VAL A 82 -33.03 0.52 2.38
CA VAL A 82 -33.00 1.94 2.77
C VAL A 82 -31.64 2.61 2.59
N ALA A 83 -30.58 1.82 2.39
CA ALA A 83 -29.22 2.34 2.22
C ALA A 83 -28.80 2.47 0.74
N ALA A 84 -29.58 1.95 -0.19
CA ALA A 84 -29.23 1.88 -1.61
C ALA A 84 -28.88 3.25 -2.21
N ASP A 85 -29.71 4.26 -1.92
CA ASP A 85 -29.62 5.60 -2.54
C ASP A 85 -28.81 6.61 -1.70
N VAL A 86 -28.31 6.23 -0.52
CA VAL A 86 -27.51 7.13 0.32
C VAL A 86 -26.18 7.45 -0.37
N SER A 87 -25.93 8.70 -0.71
CA SER A 87 -24.70 9.10 -1.39
C SER A 87 -23.47 9.02 -0.49
N PRO A 88 -22.34 8.52 -1.00
CA PRO A 88 -21.09 8.57 -0.26
C PRO A 88 -20.63 10.03 -0.06
N PRO A 89 -19.84 10.30 1.01
CA PRO A 89 -19.26 11.62 1.21
C PRO A 89 -18.46 12.06 -0.03
N ALA A 90 -18.60 13.33 -0.42
CA ALA A 90 -17.82 13.88 -1.50
C ALA A 90 -16.32 13.75 -1.18
N MET A 91 -15.60 13.04 -2.01
CA MET A 91 -14.14 12.99 -1.95
C MET A 91 -13.62 14.22 -2.70
N GLY A 92 -12.84 15.06 -2.02
CA GLY A 92 -12.05 16.07 -2.72
C GLY A 92 -11.22 15.38 -3.81
N ARG A 93 -11.19 15.92 -5.02
CA ARG A 93 -10.27 15.46 -6.08
C ARG A 93 -8.85 15.84 -5.66
N HIS A 94 -8.25 15.04 -4.79
CA HIS A 94 -6.82 15.11 -4.59
C HIS A 94 -6.20 14.29 -5.72
N LEU A 95 -5.54 14.97 -6.65
CA LEU A 95 -4.65 14.26 -7.57
C LEU A 95 -3.58 13.59 -6.71
N PRO A 96 -3.29 12.30 -6.91
CA PRO A 96 -2.25 11.64 -6.13
C PRO A 96 -0.95 12.42 -6.28
N ASP A 97 -0.35 12.83 -5.15
CA ASP A 97 0.95 13.48 -5.18
C ASP A 97 1.96 12.52 -5.79
N THR A 98 2.61 12.94 -6.86
CA THR A 98 3.78 12.28 -7.41
C THR A 98 5.03 13.03 -6.97
N LEU A 99 6.10 12.29 -6.73
CA LEU A 99 7.42 12.85 -6.56
C LEU A 99 8.07 12.99 -7.93
N SER A 100 8.75 14.09 -8.19
CA SER A 100 9.68 14.20 -9.30
C SER A 100 10.91 13.31 -9.06
N ILE A 101 11.67 13.02 -10.10
CA ILE A 101 12.93 12.26 -10.02
C ILE A 101 13.89 12.91 -9.01
N ASN A 102 13.97 14.25 -9.02
CA ASN A 102 14.81 14.99 -8.08
C ASN A 102 14.33 14.84 -6.63
N GLU A 103 13.02 14.91 -6.38
CA GLU A 103 12.47 14.73 -5.03
C GLU A 103 12.69 13.30 -4.52
N VAL A 104 12.61 12.29 -5.39
CA VAL A 104 12.98 10.92 -5.02
C VAL A 104 14.46 10.83 -4.68
N GLY A 105 15.33 11.49 -5.44
CA GLY A 105 16.76 11.59 -5.14
C GLY A 105 16.99 12.20 -3.76
N LEU A 106 16.40 13.37 -3.48
CA LEU A 106 16.47 14.05 -2.19
C LEU A 106 15.96 13.18 -1.04
N LEU A 107 14.84 12.47 -1.26
CA LEU A 107 14.27 11.56 -0.27
C LEU A 107 15.25 10.45 0.12
N ILE A 108 15.86 9.79 -0.86
CA ILE A 108 16.78 8.67 -0.62
C ILE A 108 18.10 9.18 -0.02
N ASP A 109 18.63 10.30 -0.50
CA ASP A 109 19.90 10.87 -0.05
C ASP A 109 19.81 11.53 1.34
N ALA A 110 18.61 11.85 1.81
CA ALA A 110 18.36 12.25 3.19
C ALA A 110 18.61 11.13 4.22
N ILE A 111 18.67 9.86 3.77
CA ILE A 111 19.01 8.75 4.64
C ILE A 111 20.53 8.65 4.75
N PRO A 112 21.12 8.71 5.97
CA PRO A 112 22.57 8.57 6.16
C PRO A 112 23.11 7.32 5.48
N HIS A 113 24.21 7.46 4.79
CA HIS A 113 24.91 6.39 4.09
C HIS A 113 26.43 6.51 4.32
N SER A 114 27.21 5.61 3.73
CA SER A 114 28.65 5.54 3.94
C SER A 114 29.04 5.20 5.38
N ASP A 115 30.14 5.75 5.89
CA ASP A 115 30.71 5.36 7.17
C ASP A 115 29.99 5.91 8.40
N ILE A 116 29.17 6.96 8.21
CA ILE A 116 28.38 7.57 9.29
C ILE A 116 27.03 6.89 9.51
N ALA A 117 26.63 5.99 8.62
CA ALA A 117 25.33 5.34 8.69
C ALA A 117 25.26 4.31 9.81
N THR A 118 24.18 4.36 10.57
CA THR A 118 23.84 3.30 11.52
C THR A 118 23.29 2.07 10.78
N PRO A 119 23.28 0.87 11.41
CA PRO A 119 22.63 -0.30 10.84
C PRO A 119 21.16 -0.07 10.46
N VAL A 120 20.47 0.79 11.21
CA VAL A 120 19.08 1.16 10.94
C VAL A 120 18.99 2.05 9.68
N ASP A 121 19.90 2.99 9.50
CA ASP A 121 19.91 3.86 8.32
C ASP A 121 20.18 3.07 7.05
N LEU A 122 21.15 2.14 7.05
CA LEU A 122 21.43 1.27 5.91
C LEU A 122 20.22 0.38 5.57
N ARG A 123 19.51 -0.14 6.56
CA ARG A 123 18.25 -0.87 6.38
C ARG A 123 17.18 0.03 5.72
N ASP A 124 17.01 1.23 6.24
CA ASP A 124 15.99 2.18 5.80
C ASP A 124 16.26 2.61 4.36
N ARG A 125 17.53 2.89 4.01
CA ARG A 125 17.93 3.19 2.64
C ARG A 125 17.63 2.02 1.69
N ALA A 126 18.01 0.81 2.07
CA ALA A 126 17.73 -0.38 1.26
C ALA A 126 16.23 -0.59 1.03
N LEU A 127 15.39 -0.33 2.05
CA LEU A 127 13.94 -0.43 1.93
C LEU A 127 13.38 0.60 0.96
N VAL A 128 13.78 1.87 1.06
CA VAL A 128 13.26 2.96 0.21
C VAL A 128 13.72 2.78 -1.24
N GLU A 129 14.99 2.42 -1.46
CA GLU A 129 15.53 2.10 -2.79
C GLU A 129 14.77 0.93 -3.45
N LEU A 130 14.52 -0.13 -2.69
CA LEU A 130 13.78 -1.29 -3.21
C LEU A 130 12.33 -0.94 -3.52
N LEU A 131 11.65 -0.18 -2.65
CA LEU A 131 10.27 0.25 -2.89
C LEU A 131 10.13 1.08 -4.16
N TYR A 132 11.02 2.05 -4.35
CA TYR A 132 10.99 2.90 -5.54
C TYR A 132 11.52 2.17 -6.78
N GLY A 133 12.64 1.45 -6.67
CA GLY A 133 13.26 0.78 -7.82
C GLY A 133 12.42 -0.37 -8.41
N THR A 134 11.52 -0.96 -7.63
CA THR A 134 10.69 -2.09 -8.08
C THR A 134 9.20 -1.77 -8.18
N GLY A 135 8.77 -0.63 -7.64
CA GLY A 135 7.35 -0.31 -7.49
C GLY A 135 6.57 -1.30 -6.61
N ALA A 136 7.27 -2.07 -5.76
CA ALA A 136 6.64 -3.05 -4.88
C ALA A 136 5.69 -2.38 -3.87
N ARG A 137 4.62 -3.09 -3.46
CA ARG A 137 3.83 -2.69 -2.30
C ARG A 137 4.67 -2.87 -1.04
N ILE A 138 4.46 -2.03 -0.03
CA ILE A 138 5.22 -2.12 1.23
C ILE A 138 5.15 -3.54 1.86
N SER A 139 3.98 -4.18 1.81
CA SER A 139 3.80 -5.55 2.32
C SER A 139 4.57 -6.60 1.50
N GLU A 140 4.75 -6.36 0.22
CA GLU A 140 5.54 -7.22 -0.67
C GLU A 140 7.03 -7.07 -0.36
N ALA A 141 7.51 -5.84 -0.24
CA ALA A 141 8.93 -5.55 0.08
C ALA A 141 9.35 -6.12 1.44
N ILE A 142 8.56 -5.90 2.49
CA ILE A 142 8.88 -6.44 3.83
C ILE A 142 8.66 -7.95 3.95
N GLY A 143 7.92 -8.54 3.01
CA GLY A 143 7.71 -9.99 2.93
C GLY A 143 8.84 -10.77 2.26
N LEU A 144 9.83 -10.08 1.66
CA LEU A 144 10.99 -10.73 1.07
C LEU A 144 11.86 -11.41 2.13
N ALA A 145 12.42 -12.55 1.76
CA ALA A 145 13.43 -13.26 2.53
C ALA A 145 14.84 -12.88 2.04
N VAL A 146 15.86 -13.20 2.83
CA VAL A 146 17.27 -13.03 2.40
C VAL A 146 17.56 -13.83 1.15
N ASP A 147 17.01 -15.04 1.06
CA ASP A 147 17.25 -15.94 -0.07
C ASP A 147 16.73 -15.38 -1.40
N ASP A 148 15.69 -14.53 -1.37
CA ASP A 148 15.16 -13.88 -2.58
C ASP A 148 16.15 -12.92 -3.24
N VAL A 149 17.16 -12.43 -2.50
CA VAL A 149 18.14 -11.42 -2.93
C VAL A 149 19.60 -11.86 -2.76
N SER A 150 19.86 -13.05 -2.21
CA SER A 150 21.22 -13.50 -1.82
C SER A 150 22.22 -13.48 -3.00
N GLU A 151 21.78 -13.87 -4.18
CA GLU A 151 22.58 -13.89 -5.41
C GLU A 151 22.54 -12.56 -6.17
N MET A 152 21.91 -11.53 -5.62
CA MET A 152 21.66 -10.24 -6.30
C MET A 152 21.13 -10.43 -7.72
N PRO A 153 19.99 -11.13 -7.87
CA PRO A 153 19.43 -11.40 -9.19
C PRO A 153 19.03 -10.09 -9.90
N GLU A 154 19.07 -10.06 -11.21
CA GLU A 154 18.63 -8.89 -11.98
C GLU A 154 17.10 -8.67 -11.92
N VAL A 155 16.35 -9.67 -11.47
CA VAL A 155 14.91 -9.63 -11.30
C VAL A 155 14.51 -10.26 -9.99
N LEU A 156 13.50 -9.69 -9.32
CA LEU A 156 12.91 -10.23 -8.10
C LEU A 156 11.54 -10.86 -8.40
N ARG A 157 11.27 -11.98 -7.78
CA ARG A 157 9.94 -12.58 -7.74
C ARG A 157 9.19 -12.04 -6.53
N ILE A 158 8.15 -11.26 -6.78
CA ILE A 158 7.32 -10.65 -5.74
C ILE A 158 5.99 -11.37 -5.66
N THR A 159 5.61 -11.78 -4.45
CA THR A 159 4.31 -12.40 -4.16
C THR A 159 3.33 -11.36 -3.66
N GLY A 160 2.26 -11.14 -4.43
CA GLY A 160 1.20 -10.18 -4.13
C GLY A 160 -0.05 -10.81 -3.50
N LYS A 161 -1.15 -10.06 -3.52
CA LYS A 161 -2.44 -10.51 -2.99
C LYS A 161 -2.94 -11.78 -3.69
N GLY A 162 -3.38 -12.75 -2.90
CA GLY A 162 -3.90 -14.04 -3.41
C GLY A 162 -2.80 -14.96 -3.95
N SER A 163 -1.57 -14.83 -3.41
CA SER A 163 -0.41 -15.64 -3.81
C SER A 163 -0.02 -15.49 -5.30
N LYS A 164 -0.52 -14.45 -5.97
CA LYS A 164 -0.11 -14.16 -7.34
C LYS A 164 1.32 -13.65 -7.34
N GLN A 165 2.15 -14.24 -8.19
CA GLN A 165 3.55 -13.86 -8.33
C GLN A 165 3.73 -13.02 -9.60
N ARG A 166 4.65 -12.08 -9.53
CA ARG A 166 5.15 -11.34 -10.68
C ARG A 166 6.66 -11.14 -10.58
N ILE A 167 7.27 -10.91 -11.71
CA ILE A 167 8.70 -10.59 -11.83
C ILE A 167 8.81 -9.09 -11.96
N VAL A 168 9.74 -8.49 -11.22
CA VAL A 168 10.09 -7.06 -11.32
C VAL A 168 11.60 -6.92 -11.47
N PRO A 169 12.10 -5.97 -12.25
CA PRO A 169 13.51 -5.66 -12.32
C PRO A 169 14.06 -5.23 -10.96
N PHE A 170 15.29 -5.63 -10.66
CA PHE A 170 16.02 -5.27 -9.45
C PHE A 170 17.27 -4.50 -9.87
N GLY A 171 17.16 -3.19 -9.97
CA GLY A 171 18.17 -2.31 -10.52
C GLY A 171 19.40 -2.16 -9.66
N SER A 172 20.47 -1.65 -10.27
CA SER A 172 21.79 -1.53 -9.67
C SER A 172 21.81 -0.75 -8.35
N MET A 173 21.06 0.35 -8.26
CA MET A 173 21.01 1.18 -7.05
C MET A 173 20.33 0.44 -5.89
N ALA A 174 19.23 -0.24 -6.16
CA ALA A 174 18.54 -1.04 -5.15
C ALA A 174 19.38 -2.27 -4.73
N GLN A 175 20.05 -2.93 -5.69
CA GLN A 175 20.99 -4.02 -5.40
C GLN A 175 22.14 -3.56 -4.52
N GLN A 176 22.75 -2.42 -4.83
CA GLN A 176 23.84 -1.86 -4.03
C GLN A 176 23.38 -1.57 -2.59
N ALA A 177 22.25 -0.88 -2.42
CA ALA A 177 21.73 -0.55 -1.10
C ALA A 177 21.38 -1.81 -0.28
N VAL A 178 20.76 -2.81 -0.92
CA VAL A 178 20.45 -4.10 -0.27
C VAL A 178 21.72 -4.86 0.10
N ARG A 179 22.73 -4.87 -0.77
CA ARG A 179 24.03 -5.51 -0.49
C ARG A 179 24.73 -4.85 0.69
N GLU A 180 24.79 -3.52 0.73
CA GLU A 180 25.36 -2.79 1.87
C GLU A 180 24.62 -3.11 3.17
N TYR A 181 23.31 -3.13 3.13
CA TYR A 181 22.50 -3.53 4.29
C TYR A 181 22.81 -4.96 4.73
N LEU A 182 22.83 -5.93 3.81
CA LEU A 182 23.09 -7.34 4.12
C LEU A 182 24.46 -7.56 4.75
N VAL A 183 25.50 -6.88 4.25
CA VAL A 183 26.89 -7.08 4.69
C VAL A 183 27.20 -6.28 5.96
N ARG A 184 26.83 -4.99 6.01
CA ARG A 184 27.28 -4.05 7.03
C ARG A 184 26.30 -3.91 8.19
N ALA A 185 25.02 -4.09 7.97
CA ALA A 185 23.98 -3.72 8.92
C ALA A 185 23.15 -4.90 9.43
N ARG A 186 22.72 -5.78 8.56
CA ARG A 186 21.84 -6.88 8.93
C ARG A 186 22.44 -7.81 9.99
N PRO A 187 23.74 -8.15 9.99
CA PRO A 187 24.35 -8.96 11.05
C PRO A 187 24.21 -8.32 12.45
N ALA A 188 24.33 -7.00 12.55
CA ALA A 188 24.16 -6.27 13.80
C ALA A 188 22.69 -6.24 14.29
N LEU A 189 21.73 -6.30 13.38
CA LEU A 189 20.31 -6.36 13.70
C LEU A 189 19.81 -7.81 13.92
N SER A 190 20.48 -8.78 13.33
CA SER A 190 20.06 -10.19 13.36
C SER A 190 20.39 -10.83 14.72
N LYS A 191 19.40 -11.57 15.22
CA LYS A 191 19.56 -12.45 16.40
C LYS A 191 19.48 -13.94 16.01
N GLY A 192 19.71 -14.26 14.73
CA GLY A 192 19.66 -15.62 14.18
C GLY A 192 18.27 -16.25 14.11
N LYS A 193 17.20 -15.48 14.32
CA LYS A 193 15.83 -15.99 14.45
C LYS A 193 14.91 -15.73 13.25
N SER A 194 15.38 -14.99 12.24
CA SER A 194 14.51 -14.58 11.15
C SER A 194 15.23 -14.62 9.80
N HIS A 195 14.57 -15.23 8.80
CA HIS A 195 14.99 -15.24 7.40
C HIS A 195 14.47 -14.01 6.63
N ALA A 196 13.65 -13.14 7.27
CA ALA A 196 13.17 -11.93 6.63
C ALA A 196 14.32 -11.04 6.15
N LEU A 197 14.21 -10.45 4.98
CA LEU A 197 15.19 -9.52 4.47
C LEU A 197 15.34 -8.32 5.42
N PHE A 198 14.23 -7.61 5.68
CA PHE A 198 14.25 -6.43 6.55
C PHE A 198 13.91 -6.77 7.99
N LEU A 199 14.82 -6.42 8.88
CA LEU A 199 14.70 -6.68 10.33
C LEU A 199 14.41 -5.39 11.11
N ASN A 200 13.63 -5.52 12.16
CA ASN A 200 13.52 -4.50 13.19
C ASN A 200 14.72 -4.56 14.17
N GLN A 201 14.82 -3.59 15.08
CA GLN A 201 15.92 -3.51 16.05
C GLN A 201 15.92 -4.67 17.08
N ARG A 202 14.82 -5.43 17.17
CA ARG A 202 14.71 -6.61 18.04
C ARG A 202 15.11 -7.91 17.33
N GLY A 203 15.49 -7.84 16.06
CA GLY A 203 15.90 -8.99 15.23
C GLY A 203 14.76 -9.78 14.60
N GLY A 204 13.51 -9.33 14.75
CA GLY A 204 12.35 -9.90 14.07
C GLY A 204 12.07 -9.19 12.74
N PRO A 205 11.11 -9.70 11.95
CA PRO A 205 10.69 -9.06 10.70
C PRO A 205 10.23 -7.61 10.92
N LEU A 206 10.52 -6.73 9.97
CA LEU A 206 10.04 -5.37 9.98
C LEU A 206 8.53 -5.35 9.74
N SER A 207 7.77 -4.71 10.64
CA SER A 207 6.32 -4.59 10.47
C SER A 207 5.95 -3.54 9.44
N ARG A 208 4.74 -3.64 8.88
CA ARG A 208 4.21 -2.63 7.97
C ARG A 208 4.16 -1.24 8.60
N GLN A 209 3.79 -1.15 9.88
CA GLN A 209 3.77 0.12 10.62
C GLN A 209 5.17 0.71 10.77
N SER A 210 6.17 -0.13 11.10
CA SER A 210 7.56 0.31 11.19
C SER A 210 8.11 0.76 9.84
N ALA A 211 7.81 0.04 8.75
CA ALA A 211 8.21 0.44 7.41
C ALA A 211 7.55 1.75 6.96
N TRP A 212 6.30 1.99 7.36
CA TRP A 212 5.65 3.29 7.17
C TRP A 212 6.34 4.40 7.95
N ALA A 213 6.70 4.15 9.22
CA ALA A 213 7.41 5.11 10.06
C ALA A 213 8.79 5.46 9.49
N VAL A 214 9.48 4.50 8.86
CA VAL A 214 10.73 4.75 8.10
C VAL A 214 10.49 5.80 7.03
N LEU A 215 9.47 5.61 6.18
CA LEU A 215 9.18 6.54 5.10
C LEU A 215 8.85 7.94 5.62
N LYS A 216 7.99 8.06 6.65
CA LYS A 216 7.68 9.35 7.27
C LYS A 216 8.92 10.08 7.77
N LYS A 217 9.76 9.38 8.53
CA LYS A 217 11.02 9.94 9.03
C LYS A 217 11.95 10.38 7.89
N THR A 218 11.96 9.64 6.79
CA THR A 218 12.77 9.99 5.62
C THR A 218 12.26 11.26 4.94
N VAL A 219 10.93 11.41 4.82
CA VAL A 219 10.29 12.63 4.28
C VAL A 219 10.62 13.85 5.13
N GLU A 220 10.49 13.73 6.45
CA GLU A 220 10.84 14.79 7.40
C GLU A 220 12.32 15.20 7.26
N ARG A 221 13.24 14.23 7.16
CA ARG A 221 14.68 14.49 6.95
C ARG A 221 14.97 15.16 5.61
N ALA A 222 14.25 14.79 4.57
CA ALA A 222 14.40 15.39 3.24
C ALA A 222 13.84 16.82 3.14
N GLY A 223 13.10 17.29 4.16
CA GLY A 223 12.44 18.59 4.15
C GLY A 223 11.37 18.73 3.06
N LEU A 224 10.76 17.62 2.65
CA LEU A 224 9.71 17.62 1.63
C LEU A 224 8.35 17.93 2.27
N ASP A 225 7.70 19.00 1.82
CA ASP A 225 6.36 19.39 2.26
C ASP A 225 5.28 18.69 1.42
N LYS A 226 5.26 17.37 1.50
CA LYS A 226 4.28 16.51 0.81
C LYS A 226 3.89 15.33 1.70
N ASP A 227 2.63 14.89 1.60
CA ASP A 227 2.19 13.65 2.27
C ASP A 227 2.61 12.42 1.45
N ILE A 228 3.85 11.98 1.69
CA ILE A 228 4.46 10.88 0.97
C ILE A 228 4.15 9.55 1.67
N SER A 229 3.51 8.67 0.93
CA SER A 229 3.14 7.32 1.34
C SER A 229 3.85 6.28 0.47
N PRO A 230 3.83 4.99 0.86
CA PRO A 230 4.30 3.92 -0.01
C PRO A 230 3.56 3.85 -1.36
N HIS A 231 2.30 4.31 -1.39
CA HIS A 231 1.53 4.43 -2.63
C HIS A 231 2.06 5.58 -3.50
N THR A 232 2.49 6.68 -2.89
CA THR A 232 3.13 7.80 -3.58
C THR A 232 4.41 7.36 -4.30
N LEU A 233 5.30 6.62 -3.61
CA LEU A 233 6.52 6.07 -4.23
C LEU A 233 6.20 5.14 -5.41
N ARG A 234 5.25 4.26 -5.22
CA ARG A 234 4.83 3.34 -6.29
C ARG A 234 4.17 4.07 -7.46
N HIS A 235 3.42 5.13 -7.19
CA HIS A 235 2.82 5.96 -8.24
C HIS A 235 3.89 6.74 -8.99
N SER A 236 4.88 7.30 -8.28
CA SER A 236 6.04 7.96 -8.89
C SER A 236 6.86 7.00 -9.76
N PHE A 237 7.08 5.76 -9.30
CA PHE A 237 7.70 4.70 -10.11
C PHE A 237 6.94 4.50 -11.44
N ALA A 238 5.60 4.37 -11.39
CA ALA A 238 4.79 4.18 -12.59
C ALA A 238 4.88 5.39 -13.54
N THR A 239 4.77 6.60 -12.98
CA THR A 239 4.82 7.86 -13.74
C THR A 239 6.17 8.02 -14.42
N HIS A 240 7.27 7.81 -13.69
CA HIS A 240 8.63 7.96 -14.25
C HIS A 240 8.94 6.94 -15.34
N LEU A 241 8.43 5.72 -15.23
CA LEU A 241 8.54 4.74 -16.31
C LEU A 241 7.80 5.19 -17.57
N LEU A 242 6.57 5.72 -17.42
CA LEU A 242 5.79 6.23 -18.55
C LEU A 242 6.46 7.46 -19.19
N GLU A 243 6.95 8.40 -18.38
CA GLU A 243 7.71 9.56 -18.84
C GLU A 243 9.03 9.16 -19.53
N GLY A 244 9.67 8.08 -19.07
CA GLY A 244 10.84 7.46 -19.70
C GLY A 244 10.52 6.67 -20.97
N GLY A 245 9.26 6.63 -21.41
CA GLY A 245 8.84 6.00 -22.67
C GLY A 245 8.42 4.53 -22.56
N ALA A 246 8.26 4.00 -21.33
CA ALA A 246 7.75 2.65 -21.16
C ALA A 246 6.26 2.54 -21.58
N ASP A 247 5.90 1.44 -22.23
CA ASP A 247 4.51 1.15 -22.59
C ASP A 247 3.66 0.96 -21.32
N VAL A 248 2.42 1.47 -21.35
CA VAL A 248 1.46 1.38 -20.23
C VAL A 248 1.22 -0.08 -19.80
N ARG A 249 1.19 -1.03 -20.73
CA ARG A 249 0.98 -2.45 -20.44
C ARG A 249 2.17 -3.04 -19.68
N VAL A 250 3.38 -2.66 -20.04
CA VAL A 250 4.61 -3.06 -19.32
C VAL A 250 4.55 -2.54 -17.88
N VAL A 251 4.17 -1.29 -17.68
CA VAL A 251 4.02 -0.69 -16.34
C VAL A 251 2.94 -1.40 -15.54
N GLN A 252 1.79 -1.73 -16.15
CA GLN A 252 0.72 -2.48 -15.49
C GLN A 252 1.17 -3.88 -15.07
N GLU A 253 1.95 -4.57 -15.90
CA GLU A 253 2.50 -5.89 -15.60
C GLU A 253 3.49 -5.81 -14.41
N LEU A 254 4.44 -4.87 -14.45
CA LEU A 254 5.38 -4.62 -13.35
C LEU A 254 4.66 -4.32 -12.03
N LEU A 255 3.56 -3.60 -12.09
CA LEU A 255 2.75 -3.27 -10.92
C LEU A 255 1.83 -4.43 -10.47
N GLY A 256 1.57 -5.42 -11.31
CA GLY A 256 0.66 -6.52 -10.99
C GLY A 256 -0.79 -6.04 -10.81
N HIS A 257 -1.29 -5.24 -11.74
CA HIS A 257 -2.68 -4.84 -11.82
C HIS A 257 -3.50 -5.97 -12.45
N SER A 258 -4.40 -6.59 -11.69
CA SER A 258 -5.20 -7.76 -12.10
C SER A 258 -6.45 -7.43 -12.91
N SER A 259 -6.64 -6.20 -13.36
CA SER A 259 -7.83 -5.78 -14.08
C SER A 259 -7.53 -5.25 -15.47
N VAL A 260 -7.22 -6.15 -16.39
CA VAL A 260 -7.68 -5.99 -17.77
C VAL A 260 -8.36 -7.29 -18.17
N THR A 261 -9.69 -7.22 -18.22
CA THR A 261 -10.55 -8.23 -18.84
C THR A 261 -10.26 -8.20 -20.34
N THR A 262 -9.21 -8.89 -20.76
CA THR A 262 -9.08 -9.31 -22.16
C THR A 262 -8.06 -10.43 -22.24
N THR A 263 -8.59 -11.63 -22.06
CA THR A 263 -7.94 -12.87 -22.47
C THR A 263 -7.98 -12.94 -23.99
N GLN A 264 -7.13 -12.20 -24.67
CA GLN A 264 -6.82 -12.47 -26.09
C GLN A 264 -5.54 -11.77 -26.51
N ILE A 265 -4.65 -12.54 -27.07
CA ILE A 265 -3.38 -12.19 -27.74
C ILE A 265 -2.24 -11.87 -26.76
N TYR A 266 -1.72 -12.90 -26.10
CA TYR A 266 -0.43 -12.85 -25.41
C TYR A 266 0.70 -13.02 -26.40
N THR A 267 1.33 -11.93 -26.78
CA THR A 267 2.77 -11.94 -27.00
C THR A 267 3.38 -12.09 -25.61
N HIS A 268 4.12 -13.16 -25.36
CA HIS A 268 4.81 -13.39 -24.09
C HIS A 268 5.77 -12.24 -23.83
N ILE A 269 5.42 -11.31 -22.92
CA ILE A 269 6.38 -10.36 -22.39
C ILE A 269 7.35 -11.18 -21.55
N THR A 270 8.57 -11.38 -22.03
CA THR A 270 9.61 -12.14 -21.32
C THR A 270 10.20 -11.29 -20.20
N ALA A 271 10.83 -11.93 -19.20
CA ALA A 271 11.56 -11.23 -18.15
C ALA A 271 12.65 -10.30 -18.74
N ASP A 272 13.28 -10.71 -19.84
CA ASP A 272 14.29 -9.92 -20.55
C ASP A 272 13.70 -8.67 -21.18
N SER A 273 12.54 -8.78 -21.82
CA SER A 273 11.81 -7.66 -22.41
C SER A 273 11.37 -6.63 -21.35
N LEU A 274 10.84 -7.10 -20.21
CA LEU A 274 10.49 -6.23 -19.07
C LEU A 274 11.71 -5.48 -18.54
N ARG A 275 12.84 -6.16 -18.44
CA ARG A 275 14.09 -5.59 -17.95
C ARG A 275 14.67 -4.55 -18.91
N GLU A 276 14.64 -4.82 -20.20
CA GLU A 276 15.14 -3.90 -21.22
C GLU A 276 14.36 -2.59 -21.25
N VAL A 277 13.03 -2.68 -21.28
CA VAL A 277 12.14 -1.51 -21.22
C VAL A 277 12.37 -0.73 -19.92
N TRP A 278 12.48 -1.44 -18.79
CA TRP A 278 12.71 -0.81 -17.49
C TRP A 278 14.08 -0.12 -17.44
N ARG A 279 15.16 -0.74 -17.95
CA ARG A 279 16.49 -0.14 -18.03
C ARG A 279 16.51 1.14 -18.86
N GLY A 280 15.76 1.18 -19.95
CA GLY A 280 15.68 2.36 -20.81
C GLY A 280 14.86 3.51 -20.22
N ALA A 281 13.94 3.22 -19.30
CA ALA A 281 12.95 4.18 -18.83
C ALA A 281 13.10 4.57 -17.35
N HIS A 282 13.70 3.71 -16.48
CA HIS A 282 13.75 3.97 -15.06
C HIS A 282 14.96 4.78 -14.62
N PRO A 283 14.80 5.87 -13.83
CA PRO A 283 15.92 6.77 -13.46
C PRO A 283 17.01 6.13 -12.59
N ARG A 284 16.74 4.98 -11.97
CA ARG A 284 17.68 4.26 -11.08
C ARG A 284 17.92 2.81 -11.56
N ALA A 285 17.95 2.63 -12.86
CA ALA A 285 18.22 1.34 -13.49
C ALA A 285 19.63 0.79 -13.19
#